data_47a5ba86162ad8a679343bfe63e9f908
#
_entry.id   47a5ba86162ad8a679343bfe63e9f908
#
_cell.length_a   1.000
_cell.length_b   1.000
_cell.length_c   1.000
_cell.angle_alpha   90.00
_cell.angle_beta   90.00
_cell.angle_gamma   90.00
#
_symmetry.space_group_name_H-M   'P 1'
#
loop_
_entity.id
_entity.type
_entity.pdbx_description
1 polymer ?
#
loop_
_entity_poly.entity_id
_entity_poly.type
_entity_poly.pdbx_seq_one_letter_code
_entity_poly.pdbx_strand_id
1 'polypeptide(L)'
;MCQGIEVVEDKDKNDDALVLSIDNMLVAVSLMPAPIPNNEAEHNAANNYMWPEAVNTAKTHKAHIMVAVLGKDIDLLERGKLYTKFVAACCRQKNAIGVYTSGTVFETCFYEDLAEMMKEDELPIFNWIWFGLYRSKNRVCCYTYGMDVFGKDEMEVLDADAEPSELRDFLASLVSYVLEYDVILNDGETIGFSEDDKHVITRSEGVSLPGITLKIEF
;
A
#
# COMPACT_ATOMS: atom_id res chain seq x y z
N MET A 1 -16.21 24.49 3.58
CA MET A 1 -15.41 25.60 3.01
C MET A 1 -14.14 24.95 2.51
N CYS A 2 -13.95 24.83 1.20
CA CYS A 2 -12.68 24.34 0.63
C CYS A 2 -11.63 25.42 0.90
N GLN A 3 -10.70 25.13 1.82
CA GLN A 3 -9.49 25.95 1.94
C GLN A 3 -8.72 25.76 0.63
N GLY A 4 -8.41 26.87 -0.01
CA GLY A 4 -7.71 26.87 -1.30
C GLY A 4 -6.31 26.30 -1.11
N ILE A 5 -6.00 25.26 -1.87
CA ILE A 5 -4.66 24.71 -2.01
C ILE A 5 -3.84 25.78 -2.71
N GLU A 6 -2.83 26.32 -2.05
CA GLU A 6 -1.86 27.22 -2.67
C GLU A 6 -0.87 26.36 -3.47
N VAL A 7 -1.12 26.26 -4.77
CA VAL A 7 -0.23 25.54 -5.69
C VAL A 7 0.87 26.49 -6.12
N VAL A 8 2.08 26.31 -5.60
CA VAL A 8 3.27 26.99 -6.10
C VAL A 8 3.89 26.10 -7.18
N GLU A 9 3.64 26.42 -8.44
CA GLU A 9 4.37 25.82 -9.56
C GLU A 9 5.83 26.28 -9.54
N ASP A 10 6.75 25.38 -9.26
CA ASP A 10 8.15 25.64 -9.50
C ASP A 10 8.44 25.40 -10.99
N LYS A 11 8.56 26.50 -11.74
CA LYS A 11 8.79 26.50 -13.20
C LYS A 11 10.28 26.29 -13.52
N ASP A 12 10.91 25.26 -12.98
CA ASP A 12 12.13 24.76 -13.56
C ASP A 12 11.79 23.97 -14.82
N LYS A 13 12.40 24.41 -15.96
CA LYS A 13 12.12 24.00 -17.33
C LYS A 13 12.50 22.54 -17.63
N ASN A 14 11.96 21.59 -16.90
CA ASN A 14 12.02 20.20 -17.29
C ASN A 14 10.60 19.78 -17.67
N ASP A 15 10.28 19.71 -18.95
CA ASP A 15 8.94 19.38 -19.47
C ASP A 15 8.41 18.01 -18.97
N ASP A 16 9.28 17.20 -18.34
CA ASP A 16 8.98 15.83 -17.90
C ASP A 16 8.70 15.71 -16.40
N ALA A 17 8.75 16.79 -15.63
CA ALA A 17 8.51 16.77 -14.18
C ALA A 17 7.60 17.93 -13.71
N LEU A 18 6.60 17.58 -12.92
CA LEU A 18 5.75 18.51 -12.19
C LEU A 18 6.10 18.43 -10.70
N VAL A 19 6.39 19.58 -10.10
CA VAL A 19 6.64 19.70 -8.65
C VAL A 19 5.66 20.69 -8.06
N LEU A 20 4.96 20.29 -6.99
CA LEU A 20 3.94 21.09 -6.32
C LEU A 20 4.19 21.09 -4.81
N SER A 21 3.96 22.23 -4.16
CA SER A 21 3.93 22.33 -2.70
C SER A 21 2.49 22.34 -2.22
N ILE A 22 2.14 21.43 -1.32
CA ILE A 22 0.80 21.26 -0.76
C ILE A 22 0.95 20.97 0.74
N ASP A 23 0.45 21.83 1.60
CA ASP A 23 0.38 21.66 3.07
C ASP A 23 1.71 21.17 3.70
N ASN A 24 2.82 21.84 3.47
CA ASN A 24 4.18 21.45 3.89
C ASN A 24 4.73 20.15 3.26
N MET A 25 4.04 19.60 2.28
CA MET A 25 4.50 18.46 1.50
C MET A 25 4.89 18.90 0.09
N LEU A 26 5.91 18.26 -0.46
CA LEU A 26 6.33 18.40 -1.83
C LEU A 26 5.87 17.18 -2.63
N VAL A 27 5.04 17.40 -3.62
CA VAL A 27 4.61 16.34 -4.56
C VAL A 27 5.42 16.47 -5.82
N ALA A 28 6.08 15.38 -6.22
CA ALA A 28 6.78 15.28 -7.48
C ALA A 28 6.13 14.22 -8.37
N VAL A 29 5.83 14.58 -9.60
CA VAL A 29 5.32 13.66 -10.63
C VAL A 29 6.24 13.79 -11.83
N SER A 30 6.90 12.72 -12.24
CA SER A 30 7.89 12.73 -13.31
C SER A 30 7.65 11.62 -14.32
N LEU A 31 7.70 11.95 -15.60
CA LEU A 31 7.65 10.99 -16.69
C LEU A 31 9.04 10.41 -16.95
N MET A 32 9.15 9.10 -16.88
CA MET A 32 10.31 8.31 -17.25
C MET A 32 10.03 7.66 -18.61
N PRO A 33 10.68 8.09 -19.72
CA PRO A 33 10.39 7.59 -21.07
C PRO A 33 11.05 6.22 -21.35
N ALA A 34 11.07 5.35 -20.35
CA ALA A 34 11.60 4.00 -20.41
C ALA A 34 10.80 3.07 -19.49
N PRO A 35 10.80 1.76 -19.74
CA PRO A 35 10.23 0.78 -18.82
C PRO A 35 10.92 0.82 -17.45
N ILE A 36 10.21 0.36 -16.42
CA ILE A 36 10.79 0.12 -15.10
C ILE A 36 11.95 -0.87 -15.25
N PRO A 37 13.15 -0.55 -14.71
CA PRO A 37 14.36 -1.33 -14.97
C PRO A 37 14.28 -2.74 -14.37
N ASN A 38 15.15 -3.64 -14.86
CA ASN A 38 15.35 -5.00 -14.35
C ASN A 38 14.10 -5.91 -14.35
N ASN A 39 13.06 -5.57 -15.11
CA ASN A 39 11.77 -6.24 -15.10
C ASN A 39 11.15 -6.29 -13.69
N GLU A 40 11.39 -5.29 -12.88
CA GLU A 40 10.96 -5.26 -11.48
C GLU A 40 9.43 -5.26 -11.37
N ALA A 41 8.74 -4.47 -12.19
CA ALA A 41 7.27 -4.46 -12.24
C ALA A 41 6.71 -5.83 -12.64
N GLU A 42 7.30 -6.49 -13.65
CA GLU A 42 6.88 -7.80 -14.12
C GLU A 42 7.08 -8.89 -13.05
N HIS A 43 8.20 -8.85 -12.33
CA HIS A 43 8.45 -9.78 -11.23
C HIS A 43 7.44 -9.59 -10.10
N ASN A 44 7.20 -8.35 -9.70
CA ASN A 44 6.27 -8.04 -8.61
C ASN A 44 4.80 -8.21 -9.03
N ALA A 45 4.47 -8.05 -10.30
CA ALA A 45 3.13 -8.34 -10.81
C ALA A 45 2.70 -9.80 -10.57
N ALA A 46 3.67 -10.74 -10.51
CA ALA A 46 3.41 -12.14 -10.22
C ALA A 46 2.87 -12.37 -8.78
N ASN A 47 3.06 -11.41 -7.89
CA ASN A 47 2.53 -11.48 -6.53
C ASN A 47 1.01 -11.20 -6.49
N ASN A 48 0.44 -10.55 -7.52
CA ASN A 48 -0.96 -10.16 -7.50
C ASN A 48 -1.89 -11.33 -7.82
N TYR A 49 -2.45 -11.94 -6.78
CA TYR A 49 -3.46 -13.01 -6.92
C TYR A 49 -4.87 -12.49 -7.26
N MET A 50 -5.12 -11.18 -7.16
CA MET A 50 -6.41 -10.56 -7.47
C MET A 50 -6.53 -10.16 -8.95
N TRP A 51 -5.41 -10.01 -9.66
CA TRP A 51 -5.37 -9.61 -11.05
C TRP A 51 -4.60 -10.61 -11.93
N PRO A 52 -5.26 -11.60 -12.54
CA PRO A 52 -4.59 -12.65 -13.33
C PRO A 52 -3.75 -12.12 -14.51
N GLU A 53 -4.14 -10.97 -15.09
CA GLU A 53 -3.46 -10.37 -16.22
C GLU A 53 -2.31 -9.43 -15.83
N ALA A 54 -2.02 -9.26 -14.54
CA ALA A 54 -1.02 -8.31 -14.02
C ALA A 54 0.34 -8.46 -14.73
N VAL A 55 0.88 -9.69 -14.81
CA VAL A 55 2.17 -9.98 -15.44
C VAL A 55 2.15 -9.68 -16.95
N ASN A 56 1.09 -10.09 -17.63
CA ASN A 56 0.98 -9.87 -19.07
C ASN A 56 0.86 -8.38 -19.38
N THR A 57 0.10 -7.66 -18.58
CA THR A 57 -0.05 -6.21 -18.71
C THR A 57 1.25 -5.49 -18.40
N ALA A 58 1.91 -5.82 -17.29
CA ALA A 58 3.19 -5.21 -16.90
C ALA A 58 4.26 -5.36 -18.00
N LYS A 59 4.33 -6.49 -18.70
CA LYS A 59 5.27 -6.70 -19.81
C LYS A 59 5.08 -5.75 -21.00
N THR A 60 3.95 -5.07 -21.10
CA THR A 60 3.65 -4.18 -22.24
C THR A 60 4.02 -2.72 -21.98
N HIS A 61 4.37 -2.33 -20.75
CA HIS A 61 4.69 -0.95 -20.44
C HIS A 61 5.96 -0.49 -21.19
N LYS A 62 5.96 0.76 -21.61
CA LYS A 62 7.05 1.37 -22.40
C LYS A 62 7.70 2.55 -21.69
N ALA A 63 6.98 3.10 -20.73
CA ALA A 63 7.37 4.25 -19.92
C ALA A 63 6.66 4.12 -18.57
N HIS A 64 7.08 4.91 -17.59
CA HIS A 64 6.37 4.98 -16.32
C HIS A 64 6.34 6.40 -15.79
N ILE A 65 5.34 6.69 -14.96
CA ILE A 65 5.24 7.91 -14.18
C ILE A 65 5.70 7.58 -12.77
N MET A 66 6.63 8.35 -12.25
CA MET A 66 7.04 8.28 -10.86
C MET A 66 6.30 9.35 -10.06
N VAL A 67 5.63 8.94 -8.99
CA VAL A 67 4.96 9.83 -8.04
C VAL A 67 5.65 9.71 -6.70
N ALA A 68 6.02 10.85 -6.13
CA ALA A 68 6.58 10.92 -4.79
C ALA A 68 5.93 12.05 -3.99
N VAL A 69 5.69 11.81 -2.71
CA VAL A 69 5.25 12.82 -1.74
C VAL A 69 6.28 12.87 -0.62
N LEU A 70 6.95 14.01 -0.53
CA LEU A 70 8.05 14.26 0.39
C LEU A 70 7.63 15.33 1.40
N GLY A 71 8.15 15.26 2.61
CA GLY A 71 7.95 16.25 3.65
C GLY A 71 8.75 15.89 4.89
N LYS A 72 8.97 16.86 5.74
CA LYS A 72 9.62 16.67 7.03
C LYS A 72 8.60 16.91 8.13
N ASP A 73 8.60 16.04 9.15
CA ASP A 73 7.70 16.14 10.31
C ASP A 73 6.21 16.24 9.90
N ILE A 74 5.80 15.41 8.93
CA ILE A 74 4.44 15.35 8.38
C ILE A 74 3.68 14.12 8.93
N ASP A 75 2.37 14.24 8.97
CA ASP A 75 1.48 13.11 9.22
C ASP A 75 1.58 12.08 8.08
N LEU A 76 1.87 10.84 8.44
CA LEU A 76 2.10 9.76 7.46
C LEU A 76 0.81 9.33 6.77
N LEU A 77 -0.35 9.42 7.43
CA LEU A 77 -1.65 9.16 6.82
C LEU A 77 -2.01 10.23 5.79
N GLU A 78 -1.83 11.51 6.14
CA GLU A 78 -2.07 12.61 5.20
C GLU A 78 -1.12 12.54 4.00
N ARG A 79 0.12 12.13 4.21
CA ARG A 79 1.06 11.83 3.12
C ARG A 79 0.53 10.69 2.23
N GLY A 80 0.07 9.60 2.84
CA GLY A 80 -0.51 8.45 2.13
C GLY A 80 -1.76 8.84 1.33
N LYS A 81 -2.67 9.61 1.92
CA LYS A 81 -3.86 10.12 1.24
C LYS A 81 -3.51 11.02 0.05
N LEU A 82 -2.55 11.94 0.25
CA LEU A 82 -2.10 12.82 -0.83
C LEU A 82 -1.44 12.04 -1.97
N TYR A 83 -0.56 11.09 -1.64
CA TYR A 83 0.05 10.18 -2.62
C TYR A 83 -1.02 9.44 -3.43
N THR A 84 -2.01 8.85 -2.75
CA THR A 84 -3.10 8.11 -3.40
C THR A 84 -3.90 8.98 -4.36
N LYS A 85 -4.21 10.24 -4.00
CA LYS A 85 -4.91 11.18 -4.88
C LYS A 85 -4.13 11.44 -6.17
N PHE A 86 -2.81 11.61 -6.09
CA PHE A 86 -1.97 11.84 -7.26
C PHE A 86 -1.83 10.60 -8.13
N VAL A 87 -1.64 9.43 -7.53
CA VAL A 87 -1.58 8.16 -8.28
C VAL A 87 -2.91 7.88 -8.99
N ALA A 88 -4.06 8.04 -8.29
CA ALA A 88 -5.38 7.88 -8.89
C ALA A 88 -5.63 8.88 -10.04
N ALA A 89 -5.13 10.12 -9.94
CA ALA A 89 -5.18 11.06 -11.06
C ALA A 89 -4.33 10.61 -12.26
N CYS A 90 -3.19 9.96 -12.01
CA CYS A 90 -2.36 9.37 -13.06
C CYS A 90 -3.05 8.14 -13.70
N CYS A 91 -3.79 7.33 -12.94
CA CYS A 91 -4.55 6.19 -13.46
C CYS A 91 -5.57 6.60 -14.52
N ARG A 92 -6.16 7.79 -14.41
CA ARG A 92 -7.13 8.35 -15.37
C ARG A 92 -6.52 8.73 -16.72
N GLN A 93 -5.21 8.65 -16.88
CA GLN A 93 -4.57 8.93 -18.15
C GLN A 93 -4.78 7.77 -19.12
N LYS A 94 -5.08 8.10 -20.39
CA LYS A 94 -5.44 7.14 -21.45
C LYS A 94 -4.47 5.95 -21.59
N ASN A 95 -3.20 6.16 -21.28
CA ASN A 95 -2.16 5.17 -21.47
C ASN A 95 -1.67 4.52 -20.16
N ALA A 96 -2.31 4.84 -19.04
CA ALA A 96 -2.05 4.16 -17.77
C ALA A 96 -2.59 2.73 -17.84
N ILE A 97 -1.77 1.75 -17.53
CA ILE A 97 -2.11 0.32 -17.64
C ILE A 97 -1.99 -0.44 -16.33
N GLY A 98 -1.38 0.16 -15.30
CA GLY A 98 -1.23 -0.44 -13.98
C GLY A 98 -0.48 0.49 -13.04
N VAL A 99 -0.54 0.18 -11.76
CA VAL A 99 0.15 0.89 -10.67
C VAL A 99 1.09 -0.07 -9.98
N TYR A 100 2.39 0.18 -10.06
CA TYR A 100 3.39 -0.57 -9.32
C TYR A 100 3.68 0.10 -7.97
N THR A 101 3.25 -0.51 -6.90
CA THR A 101 3.47 -0.05 -5.52
C THR A 101 3.32 -1.23 -4.54
N SER A 102 3.79 -1.08 -3.32
CA SER A 102 3.62 -2.09 -2.24
C SER A 102 3.98 -3.52 -2.67
N GLY A 103 5.07 -3.69 -3.43
CA GLY A 103 5.58 -5.00 -3.86
C GLY A 103 4.68 -5.76 -4.85
N THR A 104 3.73 -5.08 -5.50
CA THR A 104 2.85 -5.68 -6.52
C THR A 104 2.43 -4.66 -7.58
N VAL A 105 1.70 -5.11 -8.59
CA VAL A 105 1.10 -4.24 -9.63
C VAL A 105 -0.41 -4.35 -9.57
N PHE A 106 -1.08 -3.22 -9.37
CA PHE A 106 -2.54 -3.12 -9.34
C PHE A 106 -3.13 -2.72 -10.69
N GLU A 107 -4.33 -3.17 -10.97
CA GLU A 107 -5.14 -2.64 -12.06
C GLU A 107 -5.53 -1.19 -11.78
N THR A 108 -5.52 -0.33 -12.80
CA THR A 108 -5.81 1.11 -12.60
C THR A 108 -7.20 1.37 -12.06
N CYS A 109 -8.23 0.68 -12.57
CA CYS A 109 -9.60 0.84 -12.09
C CYS A 109 -9.75 0.39 -10.63
N PHE A 110 -9.13 -0.73 -10.23
CA PHE A 110 -9.13 -1.19 -8.85
C PHE A 110 -8.48 -0.15 -7.92
N TYR A 111 -7.35 0.43 -8.34
CA TYR A 111 -6.68 1.46 -7.55
C TYR A 111 -7.53 2.72 -7.40
N GLU A 112 -8.22 3.15 -8.48
CA GLU A 112 -9.11 4.31 -8.47
C GLU A 112 -10.33 4.09 -7.58
N ASP A 113 -10.98 2.92 -7.67
CA ASP A 113 -12.16 2.58 -6.89
C ASP A 113 -11.86 2.63 -5.38
N LEU A 114 -10.70 2.08 -4.97
CA LEU A 114 -10.27 2.16 -3.58
C LEU A 114 -9.90 3.59 -3.15
N ALA A 115 -9.31 4.38 -4.04
CA ALA A 115 -9.02 5.79 -3.74
C ALA A 115 -10.29 6.63 -3.52
N GLU A 116 -11.42 6.25 -4.14
CA GLU A 116 -12.72 6.92 -3.94
C GLU A 116 -13.25 6.73 -2.51
N MET A 117 -12.85 5.67 -1.78
CA MET A 117 -13.25 5.43 -0.37
C MET A 117 -12.86 6.60 0.54
N MET A 118 -11.79 7.33 0.22
CA MET A 118 -11.39 8.53 0.96
C MET A 118 -12.44 9.66 0.95
N LYS A 119 -13.45 9.62 0.08
CA LYS A 119 -14.55 10.58 0.07
C LYS A 119 -15.57 10.33 1.19
N GLU A 120 -15.60 9.10 1.68
CA GLU A 120 -16.43 8.66 2.80
C GLU A 120 -15.62 8.59 4.11
N ASP A 121 -14.44 9.25 4.13
CA ASP A 121 -13.47 9.24 5.22
C ASP A 121 -12.90 7.85 5.56
N GLU A 122 -12.99 6.88 4.65
CA GLU A 122 -12.39 5.56 4.79
C GLU A 122 -10.96 5.52 4.24
N LEU A 123 -10.08 4.75 4.88
CA LEU A 123 -8.70 4.58 4.43
C LEU A 123 -8.62 3.59 3.26
N PRO A 124 -7.91 3.90 2.17
CA PRO A 124 -7.72 3.00 1.04
C PRO A 124 -6.64 1.95 1.34
N ILE A 125 -6.88 1.12 2.36
CA ILE A 125 -5.89 0.19 2.94
C ILE A 125 -5.26 -0.70 1.86
N PHE A 126 -6.06 -1.23 0.93
CA PHE A 126 -5.57 -2.10 -0.14
C PHE A 126 -4.73 -1.38 -1.21
N ASN A 127 -4.75 -0.04 -1.26
CA ASN A 127 -3.81 0.74 -2.08
C ASN A 127 -2.45 0.89 -1.39
N TRP A 128 -2.42 0.81 -0.08
CA TRP A 128 -1.23 1.08 0.74
C TRP A 128 -0.51 -0.17 1.16
N ILE A 129 -1.27 -1.20 1.53
CA ILE A 129 -0.76 -2.43 2.11
C ILE A 129 -1.12 -3.61 1.21
N TRP A 130 -0.11 -4.35 0.82
CA TRP A 130 -0.30 -5.64 0.18
C TRP A 130 -0.48 -6.73 1.24
N PHE A 131 -1.50 -7.56 1.06
CA PHE A 131 -1.76 -8.74 1.88
C PHE A 131 -1.30 -9.98 1.11
N GLY A 132 -0.08 -10.41 1.38
CA GLY A 132 0.49 -11.60 0.73
C GLY A 132 -0.10 -12.88 1.33
N LEU A 133 -0.60 -13.76 0.47
CA LEU A 133 -1.21 -15.03 0.84
C LEU A 133 -0.40 -16.19 0.28
N TYR A 134 -0.13 -17.20 1.10
CA TYR A 134 0.49 -18.44 0.66
C TYR A 134 0.05 -19.63 1.52
N ARG A 135 0.32 -20.84 1.02
CA ARG A 135 0.05 -22.07 1.77
C ARG A 135 1.35 -22.68 2.29
N SER A 136 1.35 -23.01 3.58
CA SER A 136 2.36 -23.80 4.24
C SER A 136 1.74 -25.16 4.60
N LYS A 137 2.10 -26.21 3.88
CA LYS A 137 1.44 -27.52 3.97
C LYS A 137 -0.06 -27.42 3.64
N ASN A 138 -0.94 -27.65 4.62
CA ASN A 138 -2.40 -27.54 4.47
C ASN A 138 -2.98 -26.31 5.17
N ARG A 139 -2.12 -25.41 5.65
CA ARG A 139 -2.50 -24.22 6.39
C ARG A 139 -2.29 -22.98 5.53
N VAL A 140 -2.99 -21.91 5.87
CA VAL A 140 -2.88 -20.61 5.19
C VAL A 140 -2.02 -19.67 6.01
N CYS A 141 -1.18 -18.91 5.32
CA CYS A 141 -0.41 -17.84 5.90
C CYS A 141 -0.75 -16.54 5.18
N CYS A 142 -0.76 -15.44 5.93
CA CYS A 142 -0.95 -14.10 5.40
C CYS A 142 0.06 -13.14 6.04
N TYR A 143 0.53 -12.18 5.28
CA TYR A 143 1.42 -11.13 5.77
C TYR A 143 1.04 -9.77 5.17
N THR A 144 1.35 -8.70 5.87
CA THR A 144 1.27 -7.33 5.36
C THR A 144 2.59 -6.94 4.69
N TYR A 145 2.54 -6.02 3.73
CA TYR A 145 3.72 -5.37 3.16
C TYR A 145 3.39 -3.91 2.83
N GLY A 146 4.09 -2.98 3.46
CA GLY A 146 3.88 -1.53 3.32
C GLY A 146 3.56 -0.80 4.62
N MET A 147 3.47 -1.50 5.76
CA MET A 147 3.22 -0.88 7.07
C MET A 147 4.37 0.04 7.51
N ASP A 148 5.59 -0.24 7.10
CA ASP A 148 6.79 0.55 7.37
C ASP A 148 6.69 1.99 6.84
N VAL A 149 5.97 2.21 5.73
CA VAL A 149 5.68 3.53 5.16
C VAL A 149 4.92 4.42 6.16
N PHE A 150 4.16 3.80 7.06
CA PHE A 150 3.38 4.44 8.12
C PHE A 150 4.06 4.34 9.50
N GLY A 151 5.32 3.89 9.54
CA GLY A 151 6.07 3.76 10.79
C GLY A 151 5.58 2.64 11.70
N LYS A 152 4.93 1.61 11.14
CA LYS A 152 4.41 0.44 11.84
C LYS A 152 5.19 -0.81 11.46
N ASP A 153 5.24 -1.79 12.39
CA ASP A 153 5.79 -3.11 12.09
C ASP A 153 4.85 -3.88 11.14
N GLU A 154 5.43 -4.67 10.24
CA GLU A 154 4.68 -5.61 9.42
C GLU A 154 4.09 -6.74 10.27
N MET A 155 2.95 -7.27 9.86
CA MET A 155 2.22 -8.33 10.54
C MET A 155 2.22 -9.62 9.73
N GLU A 156 2.32 -10.76 10.41
CA GLU A 156 2.23 -12.10 9.83
C GLU A 156 1.27 -12.96 10.66
N VAL A 157 0.36 -13.66 9.98
CA VAL A 157 -0.38 -14.78 10.53
C VAL A 157 0.14 -16.05 9.87
N LEU A 158 0.58 -17.00 10.67
CA LEU A 158 1.23 -18.21 10.20
C LEU A 158 0.40 -19.44 10.53
N ASP A 159 0.36 -20.38 9.57
CA ASP A 159 -0.25 -21.72 9.75
C ASP A 159 -1.70 -21.69 10.29
N ALA A 160 -2.53 -20.75 9.83
CA ALA A 160 -3.94 -20.63 10.20
C ALA A 160 -4.79 -21.74 9.55
N ASP A 161 -5.81 -22.21 10.28
CA ASP A 161 -6.85 -23.13 9.80
C ASP A 161 -8.07 -22.33 9.36
N ALA A 162 -7.92 -21.55 8.30
CA ALA A 162 -8.91 -20.58 7.83
C ALA A 162 -8.93 -20.53 6.30
N GLU A 163 -9.98 -19.93 5.75
CA GLU A 163 -10.00 -19.58 4.32
C GLU A 163 -9.10 -18.38 4.05
N PRO A 164 -8.41 -18.34 2.89
CA PRO A 164 -7.50 -17.24 2.54
C PRO A 164 -8.16 -15.85 2.60
N SER A 165 -9.42 -15.72 2.20
CA SER A 165 -10.16 -14.46 2.25
C SER A 165 -10.44 -14.02 3.69
N GLU A 166 -10.80 -14.95 4.57
CA GLU A 166 -11.04 -14.68 5.98
C GLU A 166 -9.80 -14.13 6.66
N LEU A 167 -8.66 -14.76 6.42
CA LEU A 167 -7.38 -14.35 6.99
C LEU A 167 -6.92 -12.97 6.47
N ARG A 168 -7.12 -12.72 5.17
CA ARG A 168 -6.85 -11.41 4.57
C ARG A 168 -7.72 -10.32 5.20
N ASP A 169 -9.02 -10.58 5.32
CA ASP A 169 -9.99 -9.60 5.81
C ASP A 169 -9.78 -9.31 7.31
N PHE A 170 -9.37 -10.32 8.08
CA PHE A 170 -8.92 -10.16 9.46
C PHE A 170 -7.71 -9.21 9.54
N LEU A 171 -6.63 -9.48 8.80
CA LEU A 171 -5.46 -8.59 8.82
C LEU A 171 -5.78 -7.20 8.28
N ALA A 172 -6.62 -7.07 7.26
CA ALA A 172 -7.05 -5.77 6.75
C ALA A 172 -7.78 -4.94 7.81
N SER A 173 -8.63 -5.59 8.62
CA SER A 173 -9.32 -4.94 9.74
C SER A 173 -8.36 -4.49 10.83
N LEU A 174 -7.33 -5.30 11.13
CA LEU A 174 -6.27 -4.90 12.09
C LEU A 174 -5.44 -3.74 11.56
N VAL A 175 -5.06 -3.76 10.28
CA VAL A 175 -4.34 -2.65 9.62
C VAL A 175 -5.15 -1.37 9.71
N SER A 176 -6.46 -1.41 9.37
CA SER A 176 -7.34 -0.26 9.47
C SER A 176 -7.31 0.33 10.89
N TYR A 177 -7.53 -0.51 11.90
CA TYR A 177 -7.50 -0.12 13.30
C TYR A 177 -6.14 0.51 13.70
N VAL A 178 -5.03 -0.14 13.34
CA VAL A 178 -3.69 0.32 13.69
C VAL A 178 -3.37 1.68 13.05
N LEU A 179 -3.79 1.90 11.80
CA LEU A 179 -3.54 3.14 11.09
C LEU A 179 -4.49 4.26 11.51
N GLU A 180 -5.80 3.99 11.63
CA GLU A 180 -6.81 4.99 12.01
C GLU A 180 -6.58 5.56 13.42
N TYR A 181 -6.17 4.71 14.36
CA TYR A 181 -6.01 5.10 15.77
C TYR A 181 -4.54 5.29 16.18
N ASP A 182 -3.61 5.24 15.22
CA ASP A 182 -2.16 5.35 15.45
C ASP A 182 -1.65 4.37 16.52
N VAL A 183 -2.18 3.16 16.57
CA VAL A 183 -1.86 2.15 17.57
C VAL A 183 -0.46 1.60 17.37
N ILE A 184 0.24 1.35 18.49
CA ILE A 184 1.49 0.58 18.51
C ILE A 184 1.19 -0.75 19.19
N LEU A 185 1.38 -1.83 18.43
CA LEU A 185 1.23 -3.19 18.95
C LEU A 185 2.54 -3.68 19.55
N ASN A 186 2.50 -4.27 20.74
CA ASN A 186 3.68 -4.71 21.45
C ASN A 186 3.71 -6.24 21.63
N ASP A 187 4.92 -6.77 21.79
CA ASP A 187 5.15 -8.17 22.13
C ASP A 187 4.43 -8.56 23.43
N GLY A 188 3.73 -9.69 23.41
CA GLY A 188 2.97 -10.23 24.54
C GLY A 188 1.61 -9.60 24.76
N GLU A 189 1.21 -8.59 23.99
CA GLU A 189 -0.16 -8.06 24.01
C GLU A 189 -1.15 -9.00 23.29
N THR A 190 -2.42 -8.73 23.43
CA THR A 190 -3.47 -9.39 22.66
C THR A 190 -4.30 -8.36 21.93
N ILE A 191 -4.76 -8.73 20.73
CA ILE A 191 -5.69 -7.93 19.93
C ILE A 191 -6.89 -8.79 19.53
N GLY A 192 -8.04 -8.19 19.30
CA GLY A 192 -9.24 -8.88 18.86
C GLY A 192 -10.42 -7.94 18.78
N PHE A 193 -11.54 -8.43 18.24
CA PHE A 193 -12.75 -7.64 18.01
C PHE A 193 -13.79 -7.76 19.13
N SER A 194 -13.56 -8.63 20.13
CA SER A 194 -14.41 -8.81 21.31
C SER A 194 -13.61 -9.28 22.53
N GLU A 195 -14.25 -9.35 23.70
CA GLU A 195 -13.61 -9.86 24.94
C GLU A 195 -13.19 -11.33 24.85
N ASP A 196 -13.88 -12.11 24.05
CA ASP A 196 -13.64 -13.55 23.84
C ASP A 196 -12.76 -13.85 22.62
N ASP A 197 -12.53 -12.86 21.77
CA ASP A 197 -11.74 -12.92 20.55
C ASP A 197 -10.37 -12.28 20.81
N LYS A 198 -9.41 -13.07 21.24
CA LYS A 198 -8.07 -12.60 21.64
C LYS A 198 -6.97 -13.31 20.88
N HIS A 199 -6.29 -12.57 20.05
CA HIS A 199 -5.15 -13.03 19.29
C HIS A 199 -3.86 -12.53 19.93
N VAL A 200 -2.98 -13.44 20.32
CA VAL A 200 -1.69 -13.11 20.95
C VAL A 200 -0.74 -12.51 19.91
N ILE A 201 -0.03 -11.49 20.31
CA ILE A 201 0.99 -10.83 19.48
C ILE A 201 2.37 -11.27 19.98
N THR A 202 3.20 -11.75 19.05
CA THR A 202 4.61 -12.06 19.31
C THR A 202 5.51 -11.32 18.34
N ARG A 203 6.50 -10.61 18.83
CA ARG A 203 7.46 -9.87 18.01
C ARG A 203 8.74 -10.68 17.83
N SER A 204 9.03 -11.12 16.61
CA SER A 204 10.17 -11.99 16.29
C SER A 204 10.66 -11.80 14.86
N GLU A 205 11.75 -12.49 14.48
CA GLU A 205 12.22 -12.53 13.10
C GLU A 205 11.11 -12.91 12.13
N GLY A 206 11.02 -12.20 11.01
CA GLY A 206 10.04 -12.44 9.95
C GLY A 206 10.22 -13.82 9.32
N VAL A 207 9.11 -14.44 8.93
CA VAL A 207 9.07 -15.71 8.21
C VAL A 207 8.88 -15.49 6.72
N SER A 208 7.95 -14.62 6.37
CA SER A 208 7.65 -14.24 4.99
C SER A 208 8.45 -13.02 4.54
N LEU A 209 8.86 -12.20 5.49
CA LEU A 209 9.51 -10.91 5.27
C LEU A 209 10.86 -10.84 5.99
N PRO A 210 11.80 -10.06 5.48
CA PRO A 210 13.05 -9.79 6.20
C PRO A 210 12.79 -8.88 7.41
N GLY A 211 13.64 -9.00 8.43
CA GLY A 211 13.59 -8.16 9.64
C GLY A 211 12.63 -8.68 10.69
N ILE A 212 12.26 -7.81 11.61
CA ILE A 212 11.37 -8.14 12.73
C ILE A 212 9.92 -7.83 12.31
N THR A 213 9.01 -8.75 12.60
CA THR A 213 7.57 -8.61 12.34
C THR A 213 6.74 -9.01 13.55
N LEU A 214 5.48 -8.65 13.56
CA LEU A 214 4.50 -9.07 14.55
C LEU A 214 3.80 -10.34 14.06
N LYS A 215 3.88 -11.42 14.83
CA LYS A 215 3.11 -12.65 14.60
C LYS A 215 1.80 -12.51 15.35
N ILE A 216 0.70 -12.63 14.64
CA ILE A 216 -0.65 -12.60 15.23
C ILE A 216 -1.17 -14.03 15.20
N GLU A 217 -1.48 -14.60 16.36
CA GLU A 217 -2.15 -15.90 16.43
C GLU A 217 -3.60 -15.79 15.94
N PHE A 218 -4.05 -16.71 15.10
CA PHE A 218 -5.38 -16.69 14.51
C PHE A 218 -6.09 -18.02 14.72
#